data_33a92ded92b4f3aab144498367ec5723
#
_entry.id   33a92ded92b4f3aab144498367ec5723
#
_cell.length_a   1.000
_cell.length_b   1.000
_cell.length_c   1.000
_cell.angle_alpha   90.00
_cell.angle_beta   90.00
_cell.angle_gamma   90.00
#
_symmetry.space_group_name_H-M   'P 1'
#
loop_
_entity.id
_entity.type
_entity.pdbx_description
1 polymer ?
#
loop_
_entity_poly.entity_id
_entity_poly.type
_entity_poly.pdbx_seq_one_letter_code
_entity_poly.pdbx_strand_id
1 'polypeptide(L)'
;MKILDKYILKTFLVPFVATFLIVLFVLVMQVLWQTFENIAGKGISLVFIFKFLYYTTLIITPQALPIGVLLSSIMALGNLGENYEFAAAKSAGISLQRLVRPLFFLTIILSGINFLFLNNIYPYAVLKQKNLYLNIKKKKPAMALVPGSFNSDIPGFQIKFDEK
;
A
#
# COMPACT_ATOMS: atom_id res chain seq x y z
N MET A 1 31.35 5.50 -2.06
CA MET A 1 30.42 5.68 -3.20
C MET A 1 30.99 6.74 -4.12
N LYS A 2 31.03 6.47 -5.43
CA LYS A 2 31.50 7.47 -6.42
C LYS A 2 30.37 8.53 -6.59
N ILE A 3 30.72 9.74 -7.03
CA ILE A 3 29.79 10.85 -7.27
C ILE A 3 28.64 10.40 -8.17
N LEU A 4 28.94 9.59 -9.19
CA LEU A 4 27.97 9.01 -10.11
C LEU A 4 26.93 8.12 -9.40
N ASP A 5 27.36 7.26 -8.46
CA ASP A 5 26.45 6.39 -7.71
C ASP A 5 25.43 7.20 -6.90
N LYS A 6 25.93 8.27 -6.25
CA LYS A 6 25.08 9.18 -5.45
C LYS A 6 24.07 9.93 -6.34
N TYR A 7 24.51 10.36 -7.53
CA TYR A 7 23.63 11.01 -8.49
C TYR A 7 22.49 10.09 -8.93
N ILE A 8 22.80 8.87 -9.35
CA ILE A 8 21.82 7.88 -9.81
C ILE A 8 20.84 7.52 -8.70
N LEU A 9 21.33 7.34 -7.46
CA LEU A 9 20.46 7.08 -6.31
C LEU A 9 19.52 8.25 -6.04
N LYS A 10 19.97 9.48 -6.14
CA LYS A 10 19.13 10.67 -5.97
C LYS A 10 18.07 10.76 -7.06
N THR A 11 18.44 10.51 -8.32
CA THR A 11 17.53 10.52 -9.47
C THR A 11 16.44 9.45 -9.35
N PHE A 12 16.72 8.34 -8.64
CA PHE A 12 15.71 7.31 -8.32
C PHE A 12 14.89 7.66 -7.09
N LEU A 13 15.51 8.07 -5.97
CA LEU A 13 14.83 8.25 -4.69
C LEU A 13 13.78 9.37 -4.70
N VAL A 14 14.03 10.45 -5.42
CA VAL A 14 13.08 11.57 -5.51
C VAL A 14 11.75 11.12 -6.14
N PRO A 15 11.73 10.55 -7.35
CA PRO A 15 10.48 10.04 -7.90
C PRO A 15 9.94 8.82 -7.13
N PHE A 16 10.79 8.01 -6.48
CA PHE A 16 10.35 6.88 -5.67
C PHE A 16 9.44 7.31 -4.51
N VAL A 17 9.85 8.31 -3.74
CA VAL A 17 9.02 8.80 -2.63
C VAL A 17 7.69 9.34 -3.15
N ALA A 18 7.70 10.12 -4.23
CA ALA A 18 6.50 10.68 -4.82
C ALA A 18 5.56 9.58 -5.35
N THR A 19 6.06 8.68 -6.19
CA THR A 19 5.25 7.60 -6.78
C THR A 19 4.73 6.62 -5.72
N PHE A 20 5.56 6.27 -4.74
CA PHE A 20 5.17 5.41 -3.63
C PHE A 20 4.00 6.02 -2.83
N LEU A 21 4.09 7.31 -2.47
CA LEU A 21 3.02 8.00 -1.73
C LEU A 21 1.73 8.10 -2.55
N ILE A 22 1.84 8.40 -3.85
CA ILE A 22 0.68 8.48 -4.74
C ILE A 22 0.01 7.10 -4.85
N VAL A 23 0.76 6.04 -5.12
CA VAL A 23 0.25 4.67 -5.23
C VAL A 23 -0.38 4.23 -3.91
N LEU A 24 0.30 4.48 -2.79
CA LEU A 24 -0.22 4.16 -1.45
C LEU A 24 -1.55 4.87 -1.20
N PHE A 25 -1.62 6.15 -1.50
CA PHE A 25 -2.85 6.95 -1.35
C PHE A 25 -3.99 6.40 -2.20
N VAL A 26 -3.74 6.12 -3.48
CA VAL A 26 -4.76 5.57 -4.40
C VAL A 26 -5.28 4.23 -3.90
N LEU A 27 -4.39 3.32 -3.50
CA LEU A 27 -4.79 2.00 -2.99
C LEU A 27 -5.56 2.10 -1.66
N VAL A 28 -5.15 2.99 -0.76
CA VAL A 28 -5.88 3.23 0.51
C VAL A 28 -7.27 3.80 0.23
N MET A 29 -7.39 4.74 -0.70
CA MET A 29 -8.68 5.31 -1.09
C MET A 29 -9.58 4.29 -1.76
N GLN A 30 -9.04 3.38 -2.57
CA GLN A 30 -9.79 2.28 -3.16
C GLN A 30 -10.41 1.38 -2.09
N VAL A 31 -9.64 0.97 -1.07
CA VAL A 31 -10.16 0.15 0.03
C VAL A 31 -11.15 0.93 0.90
N LEU A 32 -10.90 2.21 1.12
CA LEU A 32 -11.82 3.07 1.85
C LEU A 32 -13.17 3.14 1.14
N TRP A 33 -13.17 3.33 -0.19
CA TRP A 33 -14.38 3.38 -0.99
C TRP A 33 -15.19 2.08 -0.90
N GLN A 34 -14.54 0.93 -1.10
CA GLN A 34 -15.17 -0.39 -0.98
C GLN A 34 -15.75 -0.64 0.43
N THR A 35 -15.10 -0.09 1.45
CA THR A 35 -15.53 -0.27 2.84
C THR A 35 -16.60 0.76 3.24
N PHE A 36 -16.62 1.92 2.57
CA PHE A 36 -17.52 3.03 2.88
C PHE A 36 -18.99 2.63 2.76
N GLU A 37 -19.37 1.87 1.74
CA GLU A 37 -20.74 1.35 1.57
C GLU A 37 -21.19 0.52 2.77
N ASN A 38 -20.27 -0.23 3.38
CA ASN A 38 -20.55 -1.03 4.57
C ASN A 38 -20.58 -0.21 5.88
N ILE A 39 -20.02 1.00 5.85
CA ILE A 39 -19.83 1.86 7.03
C ILE A 39 -20.83 3.03 7.02
N ALA A 40 -21.20 3.52 5.84
CA ALA A 40 -22.09 4.65 5.67
C ALA A 40 -23.47 4.39 6.30
N GLY A 41 -24.03 5.38 6.96
CA GLY A 41 -25.34 5.30 7.61
C GLY A 41 -25.39 4.55 8.95
N LYS A 42 -24.30 3.93 9.39
CA LYS A 42 -24.30 3.10 10.63
C LYS A 42 -23.80 3.86 11.88
N GLY A 43 -23.65 5.18 11.82
CA GLY A 43 -23.28 6.02 12.96
C GLY A 43 -21.96 5.63 13.62
N ILE A 44 -20.94 5.40 12.81
CA ILE A 44 -19.59 4.98 13.25
C ILE A 44 -18.81 6.20 13.70
N SER A 45 -18.06 6.06 14.81
CA SER A 45 -17.21 7.13 15.34
C SER A 45 -16.07 7.47 14.39
N LEU A 46 -15.74 8.76 14.24
CA LEU A 46 -14.58 9.24 13.47
C LEU A 46 -13.26 8.59 13.94
N VAL A 47 -13.12 8.35 15.24
CA VAL A 47 -11.94 7.67 15.81
C VAL A 47 -11.76 6.26 15.23
N PHE A 48 -12.86 5.56 14.96
CA PHE A 48 -12.80 4.26 14.32
C PHE A 48 -12.28 4.38 12.88
N ILE A 49 -12.80 5.34 12.11
CA ILE A 49 -12.40 5.55 10.72
C ILE A 49 -10.89 5.81 10.63
N PHE A 50 -10.36 6.68 11.49
CA PHE A 50 -8.92 6.95 11.54
C PHE A 50 -8.08 5.71 11.91
N LYS A 51 -8.52 4.92 12.90
CA LYS A 51 -7.84 3.67 13.26
C LYS A 51 -7.90 2.65 12.13
N PHE A 52 -9.03 2.53 11.47
CA PHE A 52 -9.22 1.65 10.33
C PHE A 52 -8.29 2.05 9.17
N LEU A 53 -8.25 3.33 8.81
CA LEU A 53 -7.35 3.87 7.80
C LEU A 53 -5.88 3.61 8.13
N TYR A 54 -5.48 3.83 9.37
CA TYR A 54 -4.11 3.57 9.82
C TYR A 54 -3.70 2.10 9.60
N TYR A 55 -4.53 1.15 10.04
CA TYR A 55 -4.22 -0.27 9.83
C TYR A 55 -4.32 -0.67 8.35
N THR A 56 -5.25 -0.10 7.60
CA THR A 56 -5.37 -0.32 6.16
C THR A 56 -4.10 0.15 5.44
N THR A 57 -3.58 1.32 5.78
CA THR A 57 -2.32 1.84 5.22
C THR A 57 -1.16 0.88 5.48
N LEU A 58 -1.03 0.36 6.72
CA LEU A 58 0.00 -0.63 7.05
C LEU A 58 -0.15 -1.92 6.24
N ILE A 59 -1.37 -2.39 6.00
CA ILE A 59 -1.64 -3.61 5.23
C ILE A 59 -1.29 -3.43 3.75
N ILE A 60 -1.55 -2.24 3.20
CA ILE A 60 -1.35 -1.94 1.77
C ILE A 60 0.09 -1.55 1.44
N THR A 61 0.83 -1.03 2.41
CA THR A 61 2.24 -0.59 2.22
C THR A 61 3.11 -1.61 1.47
N PRO A 62 3.11 -2.91 1.82
CA PRO A 62 3.91 -3.92 1.11
C PRO A 62 3.53 -4.11 -0.36
N GLN A 63 2.28 -3.84 -0.73
CA GLN A 63 1.79 -3.93 -2.11
C GLN A 63 2.15 -2.67 -2.92
N ALA A 64 2.10 -1.50 -2.28
CA ALA A 64 2.45 -0.23 -2.91
C ALA A 64 3.95 -0.12 -3.22
N LEU A 65 4.81 -0.72 -2.38
CA LEU A 65 6.26 -0.60 -2.49
C LEU A 65 6.82 -1.13 -3.82
N PRO A 66 6.51 -2.36 -4.28
CA PRO A 66 7.00 -2.85 -5.57
C PRO A 66 6.54 -2.00 -6.76
N ILE A 67 5.30 -1.49 -6.72
CA ILE A 67 4.76 -0.61 -7.76
C ILE A 67 5.53 0.71 -7.79
N GLY A 68 5.77 1.30 -6.62
CA GLY A 68 6.59 2.51 -6.49
C GLY A 68 8.01 2.33 -7.01
N VAL A 69 8.65 1.20 -6.69
CA VAL A 69 9.98 0.84 -7.19
C VAL A 69 9.99 0.71 -8.72
N LEU A 70 8.98 0.04 -9.29
CA LEU A 70 8.88 -0.13 -10.74
C LEU A 70 8.75 1.23 -11.44
N LEU A 71 7.78 2.05 -11.03
CA LEU A 71 7.53 3.35 -11.64
C LEU A 71 8.73 4.28 -11.51
N SER A 72 9.33 4.35 -10.33
CA SER A 72 10.52 5.18 -10.11
C SER A 72 11.74 4.71 -10.89
N SER A 73 11.88 3.41 -11.09
CA SER A 73 12.95 2.86 -11.94
C SER A 73 12.78 3.29 -13.40
N ILE A 74 11.56 3.21 -13.93
CA ILE A 74 11.25 3.66 -15.29
C ILE A 74 11.51 5.17 -15.43
N MET A 75 11.06 5.97 -14.47
CA MET A 75 11.26 7.42 -14.48
C MET A 75 12.75 7.80 -14.38
N ALA A 76 13.50 7.15 -13.49
CA ALA A 76 14.93 7.42 -13.32
C ALA A 76 15.73 7.05 -14.55
N LEU A 77 15.49 5.86 -15.11
CA LEU A 77 16.18 5.40 -16.32
C LEU A 77 15.74 6.19 -17.56
N GLY A 78 14.45 6.53 -17.65
CA GLY A 78 13.93 7.40 -18.70
C GLY A 78 14.60 8.77 -18.71
N ASN A 79 14.69 9.43 -17.56
CA ASN A 79 15.34 10.73 -17.41
C ASN A 79 16.83 10.68 -17.85
N LEU A 80 17.57 9.63 -17.43
CA LEU A 80 18.94 9.41 -17.88
C LEU A 80 19.05 9.20 -19.40
N GLY A 81 18.02 8.61 -20.01
CA GLY A 81 17.92 8.43 -21.47
C GLY A 81 17.64 9.73 -22.20
N GLU A 82 16.64 10.48 -21.78
CA GLU A 82 16.22 11.76 -22.38
C GLU A 82 17.33 12.81 -22.34
N ASN A 83 18.08 12.87 -21.24
CA ASN A 83 19.19 13.81 -21.09
C ASN A 83 20.49 13.33 -21.77
N TYR A 84 20.44 12.27 -22.58
CA TYR A 84 21.62 11.68 -23.23
C TYR A 84 22.75 11.24 -22.27
N GLU A 85 22.45 11.11 -20.97
CA GLU A 85 23.44 10.75 -19.95
C GLU A 85 23.98 9.31 -20.15
N PHE A 86 23.14 8.40 -20.66
CA PHE A 86 23.57 7.06 -21.07
C PHE A 86 24.59 7.11 -22.21
N ALA A 87 24.37 7.95 -23.22
CA ALA A 87 25.27 8.10 -24.33
C ALA A 87 26.62 8.71 -23.87
N ALA A 88 26.54 9.74 -23.05
CA ALA A 88 27.71 10.39 -22.44
C ALA A 88 28.53 9.43 -21.57
N ALA A 89 27.87 8.62 -20.72
CA ALA A 89 28.56 7.62 -19.90
C ALA A 89 29.22 6.54 -20.77
N LYS A 90 28.54 6.08 -21.82
CA LYS A 90 29.08 5.08 -22.75
C LYS A 90 30.28 5.58 -23.53
N SER A 91 30.27 6.83 -24.01
CA SER A 91 31.41 7.46 -24.68
C SER A 91 32.61 7.67 -23.74
N ALA A 92 32.35 7.86 -22.45
CA ALA A 92 33.37 7.89 -21.41
C ALA A 92 33.87 6.50 -20.99
N GLY A 93 33.45 5.41 -21.67
CA GLY A 93 33.88 4.03 -21.38
C GLY A 93 33.20 3.40 -20.17
N ILE A 94 32.11 4.01 -19.63
CA ILE A 94 31.37 3.45 -18.51
C ILE A 94 30.33 2.47 -19.04
N SER A 95 30.37 1.22 -18.58
CA SER A 95 29.40 0.21 -18.97
C SER A 95 28.02 0.50 -18.36
N LEU A 96 26.94 0.16 -19.08
CA LEU A 96 25.56 0.30 -18.63
C LEU A 96 25.31 -0.44 -17.30
N GLN A 97 25.87 -1.64 -17.17
CA GLN A 97 25.77 -2.44 -15.95
C GLN A 97 26.33 -1.70 -14.73
N ARG A 98 27.42 -0.96 -14.89
CA ARG A 98 28.00 -0.16 -13.82
C ARG A 98 27.10 1.02 -13.45
N LEU A 99 26.42 1.60 -14.43
CA LEU A 99 25.48 2.71 -14.21
C LEU A 99 24.25 2.26 -13.41
N VAL A 100 23.69 1.10 -13.74
CA VAL A 100 22.48 0.56 -13.10
C VAL A 100 22.77 -0.13 -11.75
N ARG A 101 24.02 -0.51 -11.50
CA ARG A 101 24.43 -1.25 -10.29
C ARG A 101 23.96 -0.63 -8.97
N PRO A 102 24.04 0.70 -8.73
CA PRO A 102 23.55 1.29 -7.48
C PRO A 102 22.04 1.14 -7.30
N LEU A 103 21.26 1.19 -8.39
CA LEU A 103 19.81 0.94 -8.33
C LEU A 103 19.52 -0.50 -7.92
N PHE A 104 20.25 -1.46 -8.48
CA PHE A 104 20.07 -2.88 -8.16
C PHE A 104 20.33 -3.17 -6.68
N PHE A 105 21.38 -2.60 -6.09
CA PHE A 105 21.63 -2.75 -4.64
C PHE A 105 20.52 -2.09 -3.81
N LEU A 106 20.05 -0.92 -4.21
CA LEU A 106 18.98 -0.23 -3.51
C LEU A 106 17.68 -1.05 -3.55
N THR A 107 17.34 -1.63 -4.70
CA THR A 107 16.12 -2.48 -4.81
C THR A 107 16.20 -3.74 -3.96
N ILE A 108 17.39 -4.34 -3.82
CA ILE A 108 17.61 -5.46 -2.89
C ILE A 108 17.37 -5.03 -1.45
N ILE A 109 17.85 -3.87 -1.05
CA ILE A 109 17.63 -3.34 0.31
C ILE A 109 16.14 -3.09 0.54
N LEU A 110 15.44 -2.45 -0.41
CA LEU A 110 14.01 -2.20 -0.32
C LEU A 110 13.21 -3.50 -0.26
N SER A 111 13.61 -4.53 -1.02
CA SER A 111 13.02 -5.86 -0.96
C SER A 111 13.19 -6.52 0.41
N GLY A 112 14.38 -6.39 1.01
CA GLY A 112 14.64 -6.87 2.37
C GLY A 112 13.76 -6.16 3.42
N ILE A 113 13.62 -4.84 3.31
CA ILE A 113 12.73 -4.05 4.18
C ILE A 113 11.28 -4.50 4.01
N ASN A 114 10.84 -4.70 2.77
CA ASN A 114 9.47 -5.19 2.49
C ASN A 114 9.24 -6.58 3.05
N PHE A 115 10.22 -7.47 2.96
CA PHE A 115 10.15 -8.81 3.56
C PHE A 115 9.99 -8.75 5.08
N LEU A 116 10.80 -7.94 5.77
CA LEU A 116 10.67 -7.74 7.22
C LEU A 116 9.32 -7.13 7.60
N PHE A 117 8.82 -6.21 6.78
CA PHE A 117 7.52 -5.59 6.99
C PHE A 117 6.39 -6.61 6.87
N LEU A 118 6.41 -7.45 5.84
CA LEU A 118 5.44 -8.54 5.63
C LEU A 118 5.46 -9.56 6.76
N ASN A 119 6.62 -9.85 7.31
CA ASN A 119 6.75 -10.87 8.35
C ASN A 119 6.33 -10.37 9.75
N ASN A 120 6.55 -9.10 10.06
CA ASN A 120 6.34 -8.57 11.41
C ASN A 120 5.14 -7.62 11.51
N ILE A 121 5.08 -6.59 10.65
CA ILE A 121 4.10 -5.51 10.76
C ILE A 121 2.76 -5.89 10.15
N TYR A 122 2.79 -6.54 8.99
CA TYR A 122 1.58 -6.94 8.27
C TYR A 122 0.64 -7.84 9.09
N PRO A 123 1.07 -8.96 9.71
CA PRO A 123 0.18 -9.83 10.48
C PRO A 123 -0.39 -9.12 11.69
N TYR A 124 0.40 -8.28 12.35
CA TYR A 124 -0.09 -7.46 13.46
C TYR A 124 -1.19 -6.47 13.01
N ALA A 125 -0.98 -5.78 11.89
CA ALA A 125 -1.95 -4.84 11.34
C ALA A 125 -3.26 -5.52 10.97
N VAL A 126 -3.20 -6.69 10.31
CA VAL A 126 -4.37 -7.51 9.93
C VAL A 126 -5.16 -7.96 11.16
N LEU A 127 -4.49 -8.46 12.19
CA LEU A 127 -5.15 -8.87 13.44
C LEU A 127 -5.85 -7.70 14.13
N LYS A 128 -5.20 -6.55 14.20
CA LYS A 128 -5.79 -5.35 14.82
C LYS A 128 -6.97 -4.80 14.01
N GLN A 129 -6.86 -4.78 12.69
CA GLN A 129 -7.96 -4.37 11.82
C GLN A 129 -9.17 -5.30 11.96
N LYS A 130 -8.95 -6.63 11.96
CA LYS A 130 -10.00 -7.64 12.13
C LYS A 130 -10.69 -7.50 13.48
N ASN A 131 -9.92 -7.33 14.58
CA ASN A 131 -10.47 -7.14 15.91
C ASN A 131 -11.27 -5.83 16.00
N LEU A 132 -10.80 -4.77 15.35
CA LEU A 132 -11.51 -3.50 15.28
C LEU A 132 -12.88 -3.67 14.59
N TYR A 133 -12.92 -4.40 13.49
CA TYR A 133 -14.16 -4.70 12.75
C TYR A 133 -15.13 -5.58 13.56
N LEU A 134 -14.62 -6.63 14.24
CA LEU A 134 -15.42 -7.51 15.07
C LEU A 134 -16.01 -6.80 16.30
N ASN A 135 -15.25 -5.88 16.91
CA ASN A 135 -15.74 -5.11 18.06
C ASN A 135 -16.90 -4.20 17.70
N ILE A 136 -16.96 -3.69 16.46
CA ILE A 136 -18.10 -2.90 15.99
C ILE A 136 -19.30 -3.78 15.69
N LYS A 137 -19.10 -4.94 15.05
CA LYS A 137 -20.19 -5.90 14.85
C LYS A 137 -20.86 -6.29 16.17
N LYS A 138 -20.07 -6.53 17.22
CA LYS A 138 -20.58 -6.85 18.56
C LYS A 138 -21.29 -5.68 19.24
N LYS A 139 -20.82 -4.45 19.05
CA LYS A 139 -21.42 -3.26 19.68
C LYS A 139 -22.67 -2.75 18.94
N LYS A 140 -22.80 -3.06 17.65
CA LYS A 140 -23.96 -2.69 16.83
C LYS A 140 -24.42 -3.90 16.02
N PRO A 141 -25.31 -4.76 16.59
CA PRO A 141 -25.81 -5.96 15.90
C PRO A 141 -26.46 -5.67 14.54
N ALA A 142 -27.04 -4.46 14.38
CA ALA A 142 -27.60 -4.00 13.11
C ALA A 142 -26.58 -3.98 11.94
N MET A 143 -25.29 -3.97 12.20
CA MET A 143 -24.25 -4.09 11.15
C MET A 143 -24.05 -5.52 10.63
N ALA A 144 -24.56 -6.51 11.38
CA ALA A 144 -24.48 -7.92 10.98
C ALA A 144 -25.65 -8.33 10.07
N LEU A 145 -26.67 -7.48 9.95
CA LEU A 145 -27.87 -7.76 9.18
C LEU A 145 -27.60 -7.44 7.70
N VAL A 146 -27.43 -8.48 6.90
CA VAL A 146 -27.39 -8.34 5.44
C VAL A 146 -28.81 -8.49 4.92
N PRO A 147 -29.36 -7.50 4.17
CA PRO A 147 -30.67 -7.62 3.56
C PRO A 147 -30.76 -8.90 2.68
N GLY A 148 -31.82 -9.66 2.80
CA GLY A 148 -32.05 -10.87 2.01
C GLY A 148 -31.39 -12.16 2.51
N SER A 149 -30.60 -12.14 3.61
CA SER A 149 -30.03 -13.35 4.20
C SER A 149 -30.70 -13.74 5.52
N PHE A 150 -30.81 -15.06 5.76
CA PHE A 150 -31.25 -15.59 7.06
C PHE A 150 -30.10 -15.45 8.07
N ASN A 151 -30.33 -14.71 9.14
CA ASN A 151 -29.33 -14.52 10.20
C ASN A 151 -29.65 -15.49 11.35
N SER A 152 -28.74 -16.44 11.60
CA SER A 152 -28.87 -17.46 12.66
C SER A 152 -28.02 -17.13 13.90
N ASP A 153 -27.57 -15.90 14.07
CA ASP A 153 -26.68 -15.49 15.18
C ASP A 153 -27.35 -15.45 16.57
N ILE A 154 -28.66 -15.66 16.62
CA ILE A 154 -29.43 -15.76 17.87
C ILE A 154 -29.93 -17.21 18.02
N PRO A 155 -29.52 -17.96 19.06
CA PRO A 155 -30.00 -19.33 19.27
C PRO A 155 -31.51 -19.36 19.37
N GLY A 156 -32.16 -20.04 18.41
CA GLY A 156 -33.62 -20.27 18.41
C GLY A 156 -34.46 -19.29 17.57
N PHE A 157 -33.88 -18.29 16.91
CA PHE A 157 -34.59 -17.38 16.03
C PHE A 157 -33.88 -17.21 14.67
N GLN A 158 -34.65 -17.33 13.58
CA GLN A 158 -34.22 -16.96 12.24
C GLN A 158 -34.98 -15.69 11.83
N ILE A 159 -34.24 -14.61 11.61
CA ILE A 159 -34.81 -13.31 11.25
C ILE A 159 -34.45 -12.99 9.81
N LYS A 160 -35.44 -12.80 8.94
CA LYS A 160 -35.28 -12.32 7.58
C LYS A 160 -35.75 -10.87 7.51
N PHE A 161 -34.93 -9.96 6.99
CA PHE A 161 -35.29 -8.58 6.71
C PHE A 161 -35.44 -8.44 5.20
N ASP A 162 -36.64 -8.01 4.75
CA ASP A 162 -36.86 -7.60 3.37
C ASP A 162 -36.67 -6.08 3.28
N GLU A 163 -36.02 -5.63 2.22
CA GLU A 163 -35.93 -4.20 1.89
C GLU A 163 -37.34 -3.69 1.54
N LYS A 164 -37.66 -2.51 2.11
CA LYS A 164 -38.83 -1.74 1.75
C LYS A 164 -38.41 -0.56 0.91
#